data_cc8caf006ed015f20a68815fd02d0ab9
#
_entry.id   cc8caf006ed015f20a68815fd02d0ab9
#
_cell.length_a   1.000
_cell.length_b   1.000
_cell.length_c   1.000
_cell.angle_alpha   90.00
_cell.angle_beta   90.00
_cell.angle_gamma   90.00
#
_symmetry.space_group_name_H-M   'P 1'
#
loop_
_entity.id
_entity.type
_entity.pdbx_description
1 polymer ?
#
loop_
_entity_poly.entity_id
_entity_poly.type
_entity_poly.pdbx_seq_one_letter_code
_entity_poly.pdbx_strand_id
1 'polypeptide(L)'
;MQLTVVVENQTSSQNLLAEWGYSAWLQTEDAVILLDTGGIQHTLQHNLTALGLNARRITDLVLSHGHFDHTSGVMDVLRLAPHARVWAAPGIGRERLGDADAKRASGGGSMLAGLAFSPIDPFVEIAPGVTAFTVPATERDPRWVCTRHMFERTDSGEIVPDTFVDDVSLLVQTEKGASVLLGCAHAGLPNILRYASRTFGIDRFHTVLGGTHLSGVAPADYPLWMQELTQYKVEHWRPCHCTGFKAAAALARTFDDVDWAAAGTTHEL
;
A
#
# COMPACT_ATOMS: atom_id res chain seq x y z
N MET A 1 6.43 17.54 2.10
CA MET A 1 6.05 16.36 2.91
C MET A 1 7.12 15.30 2.75
N GLN A 2 7.43 14.55 3.82
CA GLN A 2 8.49 13.55 3.80
C GLN A 2 7.92 12.15 4.09
N LEU A 3 8.29 11.17 3.27
CA LEU A 3 7.93 9.77 3.47
C LEU A 3 9.18 8.95 3.78
N THR A 4 9.13 8.12 4.83
CA THR A 4 10.17 7.14 5.16
C THR A 4 9.57 5.74 5.10
N VAL A 5 10.16 4.84 4.32
CA VAL A 5 9.78 3.42 4.33
C VAL A 5 10.31 2.78 5.60
N VAL A 6 9.43 2.20 6.41
CA VAL A 6 9.79 1.66 7.74
C VAL A 6 9.95 0.15 7.69
N VAL A 7 9.04 -0.55 7.02
CA VAL A 7 9.08 -2.01 6.85
C VAL A 7 9.05 -2.34 5.37
N GLU A 8 9.96 -3.18 4.94
CA GLU A 8 10.08 -3.65 3.55
C GLU A 8 10.91 -4.95 3.50
N ASN A 9 10.90 -5.64 2.36
CA ASN A 9 11.60 -6.91 2.16
C ASN A 9 13.12 -6.77 2.09
N GLN A 10 13.62 -5.55 1.94
CA GLN A 10 15.04 -5.18 1.89
C GLN A 10 15.31 -3.98 2.80
N THR A 11 16.55 -3.82 3.23
CA THR A 11 16.95 -2.67 4.05
C THR A 11 18.02 -1.85 3.35
N SER A 12 17.99 -0.53 3.57
CA SER A 12 19.04 0.40 3.11
C SER A 12 20.20 0.50 4.11
N SER A 13 20.08 -0.10 5.29
CA SER A 13 21.06 0.02 6.39
C SER A 13 21.15 -1.27 7.21
N GLN A 14 22.34 -1.54 7.80
CA GLN A 14 22.62 -2.75 8.59
C GLN A 14 21.90 -2.80 9.94
N ASN A 15 21.44 -1.67 10.47
CA ASN A 15 20.74 -1.59 11.74
C ASN A 15 19.22 -1.74 11.61
N LEU A 16 18.70 -1.97 10.40
CA LEU A 16 17.30 -2.20 10.15
C LEU A 16 17.00 -3.70 9.91
N LEU A 17 15.78 -4.09 10.20
CA LEU A 17 15.27 -5.43 9.92
C LEU A 17 14.41 -5.41 8.66
N ALA A 18 14.62 -6.41 7.80
CA ALA A 18 13.76 -6.69 6.65
C ALA A 18 12.79 -7.82 6.98
N GLU A 19 11.60 -7.77 6.40
CA GLU A 19 10.62 -8.85 6.46
C GLU A 19 9.73 -8.84 5.22
N TRP A 20 9.00 -9.91 4.99
CA TRP A 20 7.90 -9.87 4.04
C TRP A 20 6.74 -9.05 4.67
N GLY A 21 6.70 -7.77 4.33
CA GLY A 21 5.72 -6.83 4.86
C GLY A 21 6.00 -5.40 4.40
N TYR A 22 5.04 -4.53 4.64
CA TYR A 22 5.17 -3.13 4.25
C TYR A 22 4.65 -2.18 5.34
N SER A 23 5.36 -1.09 5.56
CA SER A 23 4.90 0.06 6.33
C SER A 23 5.67 1.30 5.92
N ALA A 24 4.97 2.43 5.80
CA ALA A 24 5.58 3.71 5.48
C ALA A 24 5.08 4.83 6.42
N TRP A 25 6.00 5.67 6.84
CA TRP A 25 5.78 6.84 7.69
C TRP A 25 5.73 8.09 6.84
N LEU A 26 4.56 8.71 6.72
CA LEU A 26 4.39 9.99 6.03
C LEU A 26 4.28 11.10 7.07
N GLN A 27 5.21 12.04 7.04
CA GLN A 27 5.18 13.23 7.88
C GLN A 27 4.76 14.45 7.06
N THR A 28 3.68 15.07 7.47
CA THR A 28 3.23 16.39 7.00
C THR A 28 3.59 17.46 8.03
N GLU A 29 3.16 18.70 7.83
CA GLU A 29 3.28 19.76 8.82
C GLU A 29 2.43 19.46 10.07
N ASP A 30 1.19 18.99 9.89
CA ASP A 30 0.19 18.86 10.94
C ASP A 30 -0.06 17.42 11.39
N ALA A 31 0.37 16.41 10.63
CA ALA A 31 0.05 15.01 10.89
C ALA A 31 1.24 14.06 10.69
N VAL A 32 1.16 12.94 11.36
CA VAL A 32 2.00 11.77 11.13
C VAL A 32 1.09 10.60 10.77
N ILE A 33 1.17 10.18 9.52
CA ILE A 33 0.36 9.10 8.97
C ILE A 33 1.23 7.86 8.81
N LEU A 34 0.84 6.77 9.46
CA LEU A 34 1.44 5.47 9.21
C LEU A 34 0.57 4.70 8.20
N LEU A 35 1.12 4.40 7.04
CA LEU A 35 0.49 3.51 6.05
C LEU A 35 0.98 2.10 6.31
N ASP A 36 0.09 1.20 6.69
CA ASP A 36 0.32 -0.21 7.04
C ASP A 36 1.27 -0.43 8.23
N THR A 37 1.40 -1.69 8.67
CA THR A 37 2.08 -2.03 9.93
C THR A 37 3.04 -3.20 9.84
N GLY A 38 3.29 -3.74 8.63
CA GLY A 38 4.15 -4.91 8.44
C GLY A 38 3.48 -6.24 8.84
N GLY A 39 4.26 -7.30 8.76
CA GLY A 39 3.86 -8.69 8.99
C GLY A 39 4.40 -9.30 10.29
N ILE A 40 5.50 -8.79 10.84
CA ILE A 40 6.12 -9.26 12.08
C ILE A 40 6.20 -8.10 13.08
N GLN A 41 5.51 -8.22 14.19
CA GLN A 41 5.28 -7.14 15.16
C GLN A 41 6.55 -6.38 15.58
N HIS A 42 7.64 -7.11 15.91
CA HIS A 42 8.85 -6.46 16.40
C HIS A 42 9.66 -5.73 15.33
N THR A 43 9.50 -6.06 14.05
CA THR A 43 10.23 -5.40 12.96
C THR A 43 9.84 -3.93 12.85
N LEU A 44 8.54 -3.63 12.85
CA LEU A 44 8.04 -2.25 12.83
C LEU A 44 8.60 -1.43 13.99
N GLN A 45 8.47 -1.94 15.23
CA GLN A 45 8.92 -1.23 16.43
C GLN A 45 10.45 -1.02 16.44
N HIS A 46 11.21 -2.06 16.03
CA HIS A 46 12.67 -1.97 15.91
C HIS A 46 13.06 -0.88 14.91
N ASN A 47 12.49 -0.91 13.71
CA ASN A 47 12.84 0.02 12.65
C ASN A 47 12.42 1.46 12.98
N LEU A 48 11.24 1.68 13.57
CA LEU A 48 10.84 3.00 14.05
C LEU A 48 11.89 3.55 15.05
N THR A 49 12.34 2.72 15.99
CA THR A 49 13.35 3.11 16.98
C THR A 49 14.70 3.41 16.32
N ALA A 50 15.17 2.55 15.43
CA ALA A 50 16.45 2.70 14.73
C ALA A 50 16.48 3.94 13.79
N LEU A 51 15.32 4.31 13.24
CA LEU A 51 15.13 5.50 12.40
C LEU A 51 14.86 6.78 13.22
N GLY A 52 14.77 6.69 14.55
CA GLY A 52 14.45 7.83 15.40
C GLY A 52 13.00 8.32 15.27
N LEU A 53 12.11 7.50 14.73
CA LEU A 53 10.69 7.82 14.55
C LEU A 53 9.91 7.45 15.81
N ASN A 54 9.26 8.44 16.41
CA ASN A 54 8.50 8.22 17.64
C ASN A 54 7.06 7.82 17.34
N ALA A 55 6.73 6.53 17.51
CA ALA A 55 5.39 5.99 17.26
C ALA A 55 4.26 6.74 17.97
N ARG A 56 4.53 7.38 19.12
CA ARG A 56 3.53 8.19 19.85
C ARG A 56 3.09 9.45 19.10
N ARG A 57 3.79 9.83 18.03
CA ARG A 57 3.42 10.94 17.17
C ARG A 57 2.43 10.56 16.07
N ILE A 58 2.16 9.28 15.87
CA ILE A 58 1.21 8.81 14.86
C ILE A 58 -0.17 9.38 15.19
N THR A 59 -0.70 10.21 14.31
CA THR A 59 -2.04 10.79 14.39
C THR A 59 -3.06 9.95 13.65
N ASP A 60 -2.63 9.27 12.59
CA ASP A 60 -3.47 8.51 11.70
C ASP A 60 -2.77 7.22 11.27
N LEU A 61 -3.47 6.10 11.40
CA LEU A 61 -3.09 4.79 10.89
C LEU A 61 -3.99 4.47 9.70
N VAL A 62 -3.42 4.33 8.52
CA VAL A 62 -4.15 3.93 7.31
C VAL A 62 -3.81 2.49 6.98
N LEU A 63 -4.82 1.65 6.84
CA LEU A 63 -4.66 0.27 6.40
C LEU A 63 -5.00 0.19 4.91
N SER A 64 -4.02 -0.21 4.11
CA SER A 64 -4.19 -0.31 2.66
C SER A 64 -5.13 -1.45 2.28
N HIS A 65 -4.99 -2.61 2.91
CA HIS A 65 -5.83 -3.78 2.71
C HIS A 65 -5.59 -4.81 3.83
N GLY A 66 -6.43 -5.84 3.92
CA GLY A 66 -6.44 -6.75 5.06
C GLY A 66 -5.44 -7.90 5.05
N HIS A 67 -4.40 -7.93 4.23
CA HIS A 67 -3.38 -8.97 4.30
C HIS A 67 -2.52 -8.84 5.56
N PHE A 68 -2.03 -10.01 6.07
CA PHE A 68 -1.29 -10.09 7.34
C PHE A 68 0.01 -9.26 7.32
N ASP A 69 0.69 -9.22 6.19
CA ASP A 69 1.95 -8.51 5.98
C ASP A 69 1.80 -6.98 5.89
N HIS A 70 0.56 -6.49 6.05
CA HIS A 70 0.21 -5.07 6.16
C HIS A 70 -0.44 -4.72 7.50
N THR A 71 -1.00 -5.72 8.19
CA THR A 71 -1.91 -5.46 9.34
C THR A 71 -1.48 -6.09 10.66
N SER A 72 -0.45 -6.94 10.69
CA SER A 72 -0.07 -7.67 11.91
C SER A 72 0.37 -6.79 13.07
N GLY A 73 0.90 -5.60 12.81
CA GLY A 73 1.35 -4.65 13.82
C GLY A 73 0.28 -3.69 14.34
N VAL A 74 -0.97 -3.75 13.86
CA VAL A 74 -2.05 -2.80 14.19
C VAL A 74 -2.20 -2.61 15.70
N MET A 75 -2.30 -3.70 16.46
CA MET A 75 -2.51 -3.63 17.92
C MET A 75 -1.31 -3.04 18.66
N ASP A 76 -0.09 -3.21 18.14
CA ASP A 76 1.11 -2.61 18.72
C ASP A 76 1.15 -1.11 18.46
N VAL A 77 0.78 -0.68 17.25
CA VAL A 77 0.64 0.75 16.93
C VAL A 77 -0.40 1.40 17.82
N LEU A 78 -1.59 0.81 17.98
CA LEU A 78 -2.65 1.37 18.81
C LEU A 78 -2.30 1.39 20.31
N ARG A 79 -1.44 0.46 20.78
CA ARG A 79 -0.90 0.51 22.15
C ARG A 79 0.07 1.68 22.34
N LEU A 80 0.88 2.01 21.33
CA LEU A 80 1.85 3.11 21.37
C LEU A 80 1.21 4.46 21.11
N ALA A 81 0.21 4.52 20.22
CA ALA A 81 -0.53 5.70 19.82
C ALA A 81 -2.06 5.49 19.95
N PRO A 82 -2.60 5.38 21.18
CA PRO A 82 -4.02 5.08 21.39
C PRO A 82 -4.97 6.20 20.93
N HIS A 83 -4.44 7.36 20.62
CA HIS A 83 -5.16 8.50 20.07
C HIS A 83 -5.22 8.51 18.53
N ALA A 84 -4.45 7.65 17.87
CA ALA A 84 -4.40 7.60 16.41
C ALA A 84 -5.77 7.19 15.85
N ARG A 85 -6.24 7.93 14.85
CA ARG A 85 -7.42 7.52 14.08
C ARG A 85 -7.04 6.39 13.14
N VAL A 86 -7.86 5.36 13.10
CA VAL A 86 -7.68 4.26 12.16
C VAL A 86 -8.56 4.50 10.95
N TRP A 87 -7.98 4.40 9.77
CA TRP A 87 -8.65 4.55 8.48
C TRP A 87 -8.51 3.26 7.69
N ALA A 88 -9.62 2.78 7.15
CA ALA A 88 -9.65 1.60 6.29
C ALA A 88 -10.86 1.66 5.35
N ALA A 89 -10.80 0.96 4.24
CA ALA A 89 -11.98 0.79 3.41
C ALA A 89 -12.87 -0.36 3.90
N PRO A 90 -14.18 -0.33 3.58
CA PRO A 90 -15.09 -1.44 3.85
C PRO A 90 -14.56 -2.76 3.29
N GLY A 91 -14.63 -3.83 4.08
CA GLY A 91 -14.08 -5.14 3.70
C GLY A 91 -12.72 -5.47 4.32
N ILE A 92 -12.06 -4.54 5.01
CA ILE A 92 -10.77 -4.74 5.68
C ILE A 92 -10.74 -5.97 6.60
N GLY A 93 -11.84 -6.27 7.27
CA GLY A 93 -11.98 -7.41 8.21
C GLY A 93 -12.37 -8.75 7.56
N ARG A 94 -12.53 -8.84 6.26
CA ARG A 94 -12.84 -10.10 5.58
C ARG A 94 -11.71 -11.10 5.76
N GLU A 95 -12.07 -12.37 6.04
CA GLU A 95 -11.07 -13.43 6.12
C GLU A 95 -10.48 -13.71 4.74
N ARG A 96 -9.15 -13.57 4.63
CA ARG A 96 -8.42 -13.78 3.39
C ARG A 96 -7.62 -15.06 3.42
N LEU A 97 -7.58 -15.72 2.25
CA LEU A 97 -7.01 -17.04 2.07
C LEU A 97 -6.05 -17.03 0.88
N GLY A 98 -4.89 -17.65 1.06
CA GLY A 98 -3.87 -17.78 0.02
C GLY A 98 -4.08 -18.96 -0.92
N ASP A 99 -5.18 -19.73 -0.73
CA ASP A 99 -5.59 -20.82 -1.60
C ASP A 99 -7.10 -21.09 -1.47
N ALA A 100 -7.67 -21.74 -2.49
CA ALA A 100 -9.10 -22.07 -2.53
C ALA A 100 -9.51 -23.16 -1.52
N ASP A 101 -8.57 -23.95 -1.02
CA ASP A 101 -8.80 -25.02 -0.05
C ASP A 101 -8.86 -24.49 1.40
N ALA A 102 -8.71 -23.19 1.61
CA ALA A 102 -8.69 -22.52 2.92
C ALA A 102 -7.61 -23.02 3.90
N LYS A 103 -6.54 -23.61 3.38
CA LYS A 103 -5.45 -24.18 4.21
C LYS A 103 -4.49 -23.12 4.74
N ARG A 104 -4.44 -21.96 4.09
CA ARG A 104 -3.51 -20.89 4.43
C ARG A 104 -4.26 -19.57 4.56
N ALA A 105 -4.41 -19.09 5.80
CA ALA A 105 -4.88 -17.74 6.05
C ALA A 105 -3.84 -16.73 5.52
N SER A 106 -4.31 -15.67 4.88
CA SER A 106 -3.47 -14.59 4.35
C SER A 106 -3.81 -13.22 4.94
N GLY A 107 -4.80 -13.15 5.82
CA GLY A 107 -5.13 -11.90 6.52
C GLY A 107 -6.59 -11.76 6.91
N GLY A 108 -6.97 -10.58 7.38
CA GLY A 108 -8.31 -10.28 7.83
C GLY A 108 -8.71 -11.03 9.11
N GLY A 109 -9.96 -11.45 9.16
CA GLY A 109 -10.50 -12.23 10.26
C GLY A 109 -10.86 -11.40 11.50
N SER A 110 -11.07 -12.10 12.62
CA SER A 110 -11.69 -11.53 13.83
C SER A 110 -10.96 -10.33 14.44
N MET A 111 -9.65 -10.24 14.29
CA MET A 111 -8.87 -9.12 14.83
C MET A 111 -9.23 -7.81 14.13
N LEU A 112 -9.27 -7.80 12.80
CA LEU A 112 -9.62 -6.61 12.03
C LEU A 112 -11.13 -6.37 11.97
N ALA A 113 -11.95 -7.43 12.00
CA ALA A 113 -13.41 -7.31 12.01
C ALA A 113 -13.95 -6.58 13.24
N GLY A 114 -13.24 -6.66 14.39
CA GLY A 114 -13.58 -5.95 15.61
C GLY A 114 -12.97 -4.56 15.74
N LEU A 115 -12.17 -4.12 14.79
CA LEU A 115 -11.49 -2.83 14.83
C LEU A 115 -12.44 -1.70 14.45
N ALA A 116 -12.56 -0.70 15.31
CA ALA A 116 -13.25 0.55 14.97
C ALA A 116 -12.37 1.38 14.03
N PHE A 117 -12.89 1.75 12.88
CA PHE A 117 -12.17 2.58 11.91
C PHE A 117 -13.07 3.62 11.25
N SER A 118 -12.47 4.69 10.79
CA SER A 118 -13.11 5.68 9.92
C SER A 118 -13.10 5.17 8.49
N PRO A 119 -14.24 5.13 7.79
CA PRO A 119 -14.33 4.52 6.48
C PRO A 119 -13.69 5.39 5.39
N ILE A 120 -13.03 4.71 4.43
CA ILE A 120 -12.56 5.27 3.17
C ILE A 120 -13.49 4.71 2.07
N ASP A 121 -14.40 5.55 1.53
CA ASP A 121 -15.36 5.12 0.52
C ASP A 121 -15.91 6.31 -0.29
N PRO A 122 -15.63 6.47 -1.58
CA PRO A 122 -14.45 5.91 -2.26
C PRO A 122 -13.18 6.70 -1.94
N PHE A 123 -13.29 7.90 -1.37
CA PHE A 123 -12.15 8.72 -0.94
C PHE A 123 -12.51 9.66 0.20
N VAL A 124 -11.48 10.04 0.96
CA VAL A 124 -11.57 11.01 2.06
C VAL A 124 -10.24 11.72 2.25
N GLU A 125 -10.26 13.02 2.48
CA GLU A 125 -9.07 13.77 2.91
C GLU A 125 -8.83 13.48 4.40
N ILE A 126 -7.65 12.91 4.72
CA ILE A 126 -7.28 12.51 6.08
C ILE A 126 -6.38 13.52 6.77
N ALA A 127 -5.66 14.32 5.98
CA ALA A 127 -4.88 15.48 6.43
C ALA A 127 -4.75 16.47 5.25
N PRO A 128 -4.42 17.75 5.48
CA PRO A 128 -4.25 18.71 4.40
C PRO A 128 -3.30 18.21 3.30
N GLY A 129 -3.81 18.09 2.08
CA GLY A 129 -3.09 17.58 0.92
C GLY A 129 -2.87 16.06 0.89
N VAL A 130 -3.49 15.29 1.79
CA VAL A 130 -3.41 13.82 1.80
C VAL A 130 -4.81 13.22 1.73
N THR A 131 -5.12 12.60 0.61
CA THR A 131 -6.40 11.93 0.34
C THR A 131 -6.20 10.42 0.26
N ALA A 132 -6.90 9.66 1.11
CA ALA A 132 -7.00 8.22 0.98
C ALA A 132 -8.12 7.86 0.01
N PHE A 133 -7.91 6.89 -0.87
CA PHE A 133 -8.92 6.51 -1.86
C PHE A 133 -8.87 5.03 -2.22
N THR A 134 -10.01 4.50 -2.62
CA THR A 134 -10.17 3.18 -3.25
C THR A 134 -10.59 3.37 -4.72
N VAL A 135 -10.30 2.38 -5.56
CA VAL A 135 -10.87 2.33 -6.91
C VAL A 135 -12.12 1.46 -6.88
N PRO A 136 -13.33 2.01 -7.11
CA PRO A 136 -14.55 1.19 -7.17
C PRO A 136 -14.43 0.06 -8.20
N ALA A 137 -15.00 -1.10 -7.90
CA ALA A 137 -14.92 -2.27 -8.78
C ALA A 137 -15.44 -1.99 -10.20
N THR A 138 -16.46 -1.13 -10.33
CA THR A 138 -17.02 -0.68 -11.62
C THR A 138 -16.10 0.19 -12.45
N GLU A 139 -15.07 0.77 -11.83
CA GLU A 139 -14.07 1.63 -12.48
C GLU A 139 -12.78 0.85 -12.82
N ARG A 140 -12.70 -0.44 -12.44
CA ARG A 140 -11.51 -1.26 -12.69
C ARG A 140 -11.60 -1.94 -14.05
N ASP A 141 -10.55 -1.84 -14.84
CA ASP A 141 -10.34 -2.71 -15.98
C ASP A 141 -9.78 -4.05 -15.46
N PRO A 142 -10.50 -5.16 -15.66
CA PRO A 142 -10.12 -6.46 -15.10
C PRO A 142 -8.77 -6.98 -15.62
N ARG A 143 -8.28 -6.48 -16.76
CA ARG A 143 -6.96 -6.83 -17.29
C ARG A 143 -5.82 -6.47 -16.35
N TRP A 144 -6.00 -5.44 -15.53
CA TRP A 144 -4.97 -4.89 -14.65
C TRP A 144 -5.14 -5.29 -13.19
N VAL A 145 -6.20 -6.01 -12.84
CA VAL A 145 -6.46 -6.44 -11.45
C VAL A 145 -5.51 -7.57 -11.05
N CYS A 146 -4.89 -7.45 -9.87
CA CYS A 146 -3.87 -8.38 -9.37
C CYS A 146 -4.42 -9.24 -8.22
N THR A 147 -5.26 -10.23 -8.55
CA THR A 147 -5.92 -11.12 -7.55
C THR A 147 -5.56 -12.59 -7.74
N ARG A 148 -4.51 -12.92 -8.49
CA ARG A 148 -4.18 -14.30 -8.83
C ARG A 148 -3.91 -15.14 -7.59
N HIS A 149 -4.64 -16.26 -7.44
CA HIS A 149 -4.54 -17.20 -6.31
C HIS A 149 -4.84 -16.59 -4.93
N MET A 150 -5.73 -15.59 -4.89
CA MET A 150 -6.18 -14.96 -3.65
C MET A 150 -7.68 -15.09 -3.53
N PHE A 151 -8.13 -15.46 -2.33
CA PHE A 151 -9.53 -15.76 -2.04
C PHE A 151 -9.97 -15.04 -0.76
N GLU A 152 -11.26 -14.81 -0.66
CA GLU A 152 -11.90 -14.32 0.56
C GLU A 152 -13.04 -15.25 0.97
N ARG A 153 -13.34 -15.24 2.27
CA ARG A 153 -14.54 -15.90 2.78
C ARG A 153 -15.67 -14.89 2.89
N THR A 154 -16.78 -15.18 2.22
CA THR A 154 -18.00 -14.36 2.31
C THR A 154 -18.70 -14.55 3.66
N ASP A 155 -19.65 -13.66 3.97
CA ASP A 155 -20.48 -13.78 5.19
C ASP A 155 -21.32 -15.06 5.21
N SER A 156 -21.62 -15.64 4.04
CA SER A 156 -22.27 -16.96 3.93
C SER A 156 -21.33 -18.14 4.17
N GLY A 157 -20.02 -17.89 4.32
CA GLY A 157 -18.99 -18.91 4.50
C GLY A 157 -18.43 -19.49 3.20
N GLU A 158 -18.87 -19.01 2.05
CA GLU A 158 -18.37 -19.43 0.74
C GLU A 158 -16.97 -18.83 0.49
N ILE A 159 -16.09 -19.61 -0.16
CA ILE A 159 -14.76 -19.15 -0.58
C ILE A 159 -14.84 -18.73 -2.05
N VAL A 160 -14.56 -17.44 -2.29
CA VAL A 160 -14.62 -16.83 -3.61
C VAL A 160 -13.28 -16.13 -3.92
N PRO A 161 -12.96 -15.86 -5.19
CA PRO A 161 -11.81 -15.02 -5.52
C PRO A 161 -11.93 -13.65 -4.82
N ASP A 162 -10.84 -13.20 -4.20
CA ASP A 162 -10.81 -11.91 -3.51
C ASP A 162 -10.92 -10.77 -4.53
N THR A 163 -11.86 -9.89 -4.30
CA THR A 163 -12.09 -8.71 -5.16
C THR A 163 -11.36 -7.47 -4.69
N PHE A 164 -10.70 -7.53 -3.52
CA PHE A 164 -9.93 -6.43 -2.92
C PHE A 164 -10.68 -5.09 -2.95
N VAL A 165 -11.93 -5.11 -2.48
CA VAL A 165 -12.74 -3.89 -2.39
C VAL A 165 -12.14 -2.87 -1.42
N ASP A 166 -11.29 -3.33 -0.51
CA ASP A 166 -10.59 -2.55 0.51
C ASP A 166 -9.20 -2.03 0.09
N ASP A 167 -8.78 -2.22 -1.17
CA ASP A 167 -7.46 -1.76 -1.65
C ASP A 167 -7.38 -0.23 -1.69
N VAL A 168 -6.70 0.35 -0.69
CA VAL A 168 -6.53 1.80 -0.48
C VAL A 168 -5.17 2.25 -0.97
N SER A 169 -5.14 3.40 -1.63
CA SER A 169 -3.95 4.18 -1.96
C SER A 169 -4.05 5.57 -1.34
N LEU A 170 -2.91 6.25 -1.14
CA LEU A 170 -2.89 7.66 -0.74
C LEU A 170 -2.46 8.52 -1.94
N LEU A 171 -3.20 9.59 -2.18
CA LEU A 171 -2.80 10.69 -3.03
C LEU A 171 -2.23 11.80 -2.13
N VAL A 172 -0.98 12.17 -2.36
CA VAL A 172 -0.29 13.25 -1.64
C VAL A 172 -0.02 14.38 -2.63
N GLN A 173 -0.58 15.56 -2.33
CA GLN A 173 -0.45 16.75 -3.18
C GLN A 173 0.41 17.80 -2.49
N THR A 174 1.50 18.21 -3.15
CA THR A 174 2.44 19.21 -2.67
C THR A 174 2.77 20.20 -3.78
N GLU A 175 3.63 21.17 -3.50
CA GLU A 175 4.14 22.11 -4.52
C GLU A 175 4.96 21.42 -5.60
N LYS A 176 5.56 20.24 -5.32
CA LYS A 176 6.29 19.42 -6.30
C LYS A 176 5.35 18.68 -7.26
N GLY A 177 4.11 18.49 -6.88
CA GLY A 177 3.10 17.78 -7.66
C GLY A 177 2.35 16.72 -6.86
N ALA A 178 1.66 15.83 -7.55
CA ALA A 178 0.89 14.75 -6.97
C ALA A 178 1.72 13.46 -6.88
N SER A 179 1.71 12.81 -5.72
CA SER A 179 2.35 11.50 -5.52
C SER A 179 1.31 10.46 -5.11
N VAL A 180 1.48 9.22 -5.55
CA VAL A 180 0.63 8.10 -5.15
C VAL A 180 1.43 7.12 -4.31
N LEU A 181 0.94 6.86 -3.10
CA LEU A 181 1.51 5.87 -2.18
C LEU A 181 0.62 4.62 -2.18
N LEU A 182 1.23 3.48 -2.38
CA LEU A 182 0.56 2.20 -2.58
C LEU A 182 0.84 1.26 -1.40
N GLY A 183 -0.13 0.41 -1.02
CA GLY A 183 0.15 -0.81 -0.27
C GLY A 183 0.64 -1.91 -1.21
N CYS A 184 -0.30 -2.61 -1.86
CA CYS A 184 0.00 -3.67 -2.85
C CYS A 184 -0.56 -3.41 -4.25
N ALA A 185 -1.42 -2.42 -4.42
CA ALA A 185 -2.07 -2.11 -5.69
C ALA A 185 -2.86 -3.29 -6.29
N HIS A 186 -3.63 -4.01 -5.48
CA HIS A 186 -4.46 -5.14 -5.93
C HIS A 186 -5.56 -4.72 -6.92
N ALA A 187 -6.08 -3.49 -6.80
CA ALA A 187 -6.99 -2.92 -7.79
C ALA A 187 -6.35 -2.77 -9.18
N GLY A 188 -5.02 -2.95 -9.25
CA GLY A 188 -4.21 -2.81 -10.45
C GLY A 188 -3.60 -1.41 -10.58
N LEU A 189 -2.27 -1.34 -10.66
CA LEU A 189 -1.55 -0.07 -10.76
C LEU A 189 -2.08 0.86 -11.88
N PRO A 190 -2.35 0.39 -13.12
CA PRO A 190 -2.98 1.23 -14.15
C PRO A 190 -4.37 1.74 -13.77
N ASN A 191 -5.17 0.93 -13.08
CA ASN A 191 -6.50 1.34 -12.60
C ASN A 191 -6.40 2.46 -11.57
N ILE A 192 -5.46 2.33 -10.62
CA ILE A 192 -5.21 3.32 -9.55
C ILE A 192 -4.78 4.66 -10.15
N LEU A 193 -3.79 4.65 -11.06
CA LEU A 193 -3.29 5.88 -11.69
C LEU A 193 -4.37 6.53 -12.56
N ARG A 194 -5.13 5.74 -13.33
CA ARG A 194 -6.24 6.24 -14.14
C ARG A 194 -7.33 6.87 -13.27
N TYR A 195 -7.71 6.22 -12.19
CA TYR A 195 -8.71 6.73 -11.27
C TYR A 195 -8.24 8.02 -10.60
N ALA A 196 -7.01 8.06 -10.11
CA ALA A 196 -6.42 9.26 -9.53
C ALA A 196 -6.38 10.42 -10.54
N SER A 197 -5.94 10.17 -11.78
CA SER A 197 -5.92 11.18 -12.84
C SER A 197 -7.29 11.76 -13.12
N ARG A 198 -8.31 10.91 -13.28
CA ARG A 198 -9.67 11.35 -13.64
C ARG A 198 -10.40 12.01 -12.49
N THR A 199 -10.30 11.44 -11.29
CA THR A 199 -11.08 11.88 -10.12
C THR A 199 -10.53 13.16 -9.52
N PHE A 200 -9.20 13.30 -9.49
CA PHE A 200 -8.52 14.42 -8.83
C PHE A 200 -7.87 15.40 -9.81
N GLY A 201 -8.05 15.19 -11.13
CA GLY A 201 -7.51 16.09 -12.15
C GLY A 201 -5.99 16.05 -12.27
N ILE A 202 -5.36 14.88 -12.04
CA ILE A 202 -3.91 14.72 -12.08
C ILE A 202 -3.47 14.33 -13.49
N ASP A 203 -2.66 15.14 -14.14
CA ASP A 203 -2.10 14.91 -15.48
C ASP A 203 -0.63 14.49 -15.50
N ARG A 204 0.05 14.61 -14.34
CA ARG A 204 1.40 14.09 -14.09
C ARG A 204 1.57 13.74 -12.62
N PHE A 205 2.35 12.71 -12.35
CA PHE A 205 2.68 12.28 -10.98
C PHE A 205 4.15 12.60 -10.68
N HIS A 206 4.40 13.21 -9.54
CA HIS A 206 5.76 13.42 -9.04
C HIS A 206 6.38 12.09 -8.63
N THR A 207 5.69 11.31 -7.78
CA THR A 207 6.19 10.01 -7.33
C THR A 207 5.08 8.96 -7.30
N VAL A 208 5.41 7.73 -7.72
CA VAL A 208 4.61 6.53 -7.44
C VAL A 208 5.47 5.59 -6.60
N LEU A 209 5.08 5.36 -5.35
CA LEU A 209 5.86 4.60 -4.37
C LEU A 209 5.01 3.52 -3.70
N GLY A 210 5.58 2.33 -3.54
CA GLY A 210 4.98 1.21 -2.82
C GLY A 210 4.96 -0.09 -3.61
N GLY A 211 4.20 -1.07 -3.10
CA GLY A 211 3.98 -2.36 -3.75
C GLY A 211 3.09 -2.24 -4.97
N THR A 212 3.49 -2.85 -6.08
CA THR A 212 2.74 -2.81 -7.34
C THR A 212 2.09 -4.13 -7.73
N HIS A 213 2.31 -5.17 -6.93
CA HIS A 213 1.90 -6.56 -7.16
C HIS A 213 2.29 -7.17 -8.54
N LEU A 214 3.22 -6.53 -9.24
CA LEU A 214 3.68 -7.00 -10.56
C LEU A 214 4.46 -8.32 -10.50
N SER A 215 4.90 -8.77 -9.32
CA SER A 215 5.47 -10.13 -9.16
C SER A 215 4.49 -11.24 -9.54
N GLY A 216 3.18 -10.98 -9.45
CA GLY A 216 2.11 -11.90 -9.85
C GLY A 216 1.86 -11.92 -11.36
N VAL A 217 2.43 -10.99 -12.11
CA VAL A 217 2.29 -10.90 -13.57
C VAL A 217 3.31 -11.79 -14.25
N ALA A 218 2.90 -12.54 -15.27
CA ALA A 218 3.85 -13.34 -16.05
C ALA A 218 4.85 -12.42 -16.76
N PRO A 219 6.17 -12.75 -16.77
CA PRO A 219 7.17 -11.88 -17.41
C PRO A 219 6.92 -11.61 -18.90
N ALA A 220 6.20 -12.50 -19.58
CA ALA A 220 5.81 -12.31 -20.98
C ALA A 220 4.82 -11.14 -21.16
N ASP A 221 4.07 -10.80 -20.12
CA ASP A 221 3.06 -9.73 -20.15
C ASP A 221 3.64 -8.37 -19.73
N TYR A 222 4.87 -8.31 -19.19
CA TYR A 222 5.48 -7.03 -18.79
C TYR A 222 5.50 -5.98 -19.90
N PRO A 223 5.79 -6.29 -21.18
CA PRO A 223 5.74 -5.27 -22.23
C PRO A 223 4.39 -4.57 -22.34
N LEU A 224 3.28 -5.32 -22.20
CA LEU A 224 1.93 -4.75 -22.23
C LEU A 224 1.68 -3.83 -21.01
N TRP A 225 2.09 -4.26 -19.82
CA TRP A 225 1.96 -3.46 -18.59
C TRP A 225 2.81 -2.20 -18.66
N MET A 226 4.06 -2.30 -19.13
CA MET A 226 4.94 -1.14 -19.27
C MET A 226 4.38 -0.15 -20.29
N GLN A 227 3.87 -0.62 -21.43
CA GLN A 227 3.22 0.22 -22.43
C GLN A 227 2.01 0.97 -21.83
N GLU A 228 1.18 0.30 -21.04
CA GLU A 228 0.06 0.96 -20.36
C GLU A 228 0.55 2.04 -19.39
N LEU A 229 1.57 1.75 -18.61
CA LEU A 229 2.11 2.68 -17.62
C LEU A 229 2.77 3.93 -18.25
N THR A 230 3.25 3.88 -19.49
CA THR A 230 3.81 5.07 -20.18
C THR A 230 2.79 6.18 -20.44
N GLN A 231 1.49 5.88 -20.35
CA GLN A 231 0.44 6.89 -20.49
C GLN A 231 0.42 7.87 -19.31
N TYR A 232 0.93 7.45 -18.16
CA TYR A 232 0.99 8.25 -16.96
C TYR A 232 2.39 8.89 -16.86
N LYS A 233 2.44 10.21 -16.81
CA LYS A 233 3.69 10.97 -16.71
C LYS A 233 4.21 10.92 -15.27
N VAL A 234 4.85 9.83 -14.90
CA VAL A 234 5.45 9.65 -13.58
C VAL A 234 6.93 10.03 -13.63
N GLU A 235 7.37 10.94 -12.76
CA GLU A 235 8.77 11.39 -12.69
C GLU A 235 9.65 10.38 -11.93
N HIS A 236 9.16 9.92 -10.77
CA HIS A 236 9.92 9.06 -9.87
C HIS A 236 9.15 7.77 -9.57
N TRP A 237 9.68 6.65 -10.02
CA TRP A 237 9.16 5.33 -9.66
C TRP A 237 9.94 4.78 -8.48
N ARG A 238 9.25 4.44 -7.41
CA ARG A 238 9.83 3.88 -6.17
C ARG A 238 9.12 2.57 -5.79
N PRO A 239 9.23 1.54 -6.67
CA PRO A 239 8.63 0.25 -6.41
C PRO A 239 9.30 -0.45 -5.24
N CYS A 240 8.52 -1.27 -4.50
CA CYS A 240 9.04 -2.10 -3.42
C CYS A 240 8.15 -3.33 -3.16
N HIS A 241 8.44 -4.05 -2.10
CA HIS A 241 7.62 -5.12 -1.52
C HIS A 241 7.16 -6.17 -2.55
N CYS A 242 5.86 -6.23 -2.86
CA CYS A 242 5.26 -7.21 -3.76
C CYS A 242 5.50 -6.92 -5.26
N THR A 243 6.28 -5.89 -5.61
CA THR A 243 6.67 -5.63 -7.01
C THR A 243 7.55 -6.75 -7.58
N GLY A 244 8.52 -7.23 -6.80
CA GLY A 244 9.44 -8.28 -7.19
C GLY A 244 10.53 -7.82 -8.18
N PHE A 245 11.68 -8.53 -8.14
CA PHE A 245 12.88 -8.14 -8.86
C PHE A 245 12.70 -8.04 -10.38
N LYS A 246 12.01 -9.03 -11.00
CA LYS A 246 11.84 -9.06 -12.48
C LYS A 246 11.00 -7.88 -12.97
N ALA A 247 9.96 -7.53 -12.24
CA ALA A 247 9.11 -6.40 -12.57
C ALA A 247 9.81 -5.06 -12.33
N ALA A 248 10.56 -4.92 -11.23
CA ALA A 248 11.40 -3.74 -10.99
C ALA A 248 12.44 -3.53 -12.11
N ALA A 249 13.06 -4.62 -12.58
CA ALA A 249 13.97 -4.56 -13.72
C ALA A 249 13.25 -4.18 -15.04
N ALA A 250 11.99 -4.55 -15.22
CA ALA A 250 11.19 -4.11 -16.37
C ALA A 250 10.85 -2.62 -16.28
N LEU A 251 10.45 -2.13 -15.10
CA LEU A 251 10.26 -0.70 -14.84
C LEU A 251 11.52 0.10 -15.14
N ALA A 252 12.68 -0.32 -14.60
CA ALA A 252 13.97 0.37 -14.80
C ALA A 252 14.48 0.37 -16.25
N ARG A 253 14.01 -0.55 -17.10
CA ARG A 253 14.30 -0.51 -18.54
C ARG A 253 13.35 0.39 -19.33
N THR A 254 12.21 0.75 -18.75
CA THR A 254 11.16 1.50 -19.44
C THR A 254 11.14 2.97 -19.03
N PHE A 255 11.47 3.27 -17.78
CA PHE A 255 11.40 4.61 -17.20
C PHE A 255 12.80 5.06 -16.73
N ASP A 256 13.05 6.37 -16.80
CA ASP A 256 14.38 6.95 -16.56
C ASP A 256 14.77 6.97 -15.08
N ASP A 257 13.83 7.20 -14.16
CA ASP A 257 14.09 7.29 -12.73
C ASP A 257 13.30 6.24 -11.95
N VAL A 258 13.95 5.11 -11.71
CA VAL A 258 13.41 3.96 -10.99
C VAL A 258 14.41 3.49 -9.95
N ASP A 259 14.06 3.63 -8.67
CA ASP A 259 14.84 3.13 -7.54
C ASP A 259 13.98 2.29 -6.60
N TRP A 260 14.58 1.28 -5.98
CA TRP A 260 13.90 0.44 -5.00
C TRP A 260 13.73 1.16 -3.67
N ALA A 261 12.49 1.28 -3.18
CA ALA A 261 12.19 1.92 -1.91
C ALA A 261 12.36 0.95 -0.73
N ALA A 262 13.61 0.63 -0.37
CA ALA A 262 13.94 -0.25 0.75
C ALA A 262 13.59 0.39 2.11
N ALA A 263 13.44 -0.42 3.17
CA ALA A 263 13.28 0.09 4.53
C ALA A 263 14.46 1.00 4.91
N GLY A 264 14.16 2.17 5.45
CA GLY A 264 15.10 3.24 5.77
C GLY A 264 15.33 4.27 4.68
N THR A 265 14.80 4.10 3.46
CA THR A 265 14.85 5.16 2.44
C THR A 265 13.84 6.26 2.77
N THR A 266 14.22 7.50 2.47
CA THR A 266 13.39 8.68 2.69
C THR A 266 13.20 9.43 1.38
N HIS A 267 11.98 9.88 1.12
CA HIS A 267 11.57 10.54 -0.11
C HIS A 267 10.85 11.85 0.19
N GLU A 268 11.27 12.92 -0.46
CA GLU A 268 10.61 14.22 -0.42
C GLU A 268 9.52 14.26 -1.50
N LEU A 269 8.29 14.32 -1.08
CA LEU A 269 7.10 14.34 -1.96
C LEU A 269 6.70 15.75 -2.33
#